data_a026e006aef05036c0e58fcc9382d474
#
_entry.id   a026e006aef05036c0e58fcc9382d474
#
_cell.length_a   1.000
_cell.length_b   1.000
_cell.length_c   1.000
_cell.angle_alpha   90.00
_cell.angle_beta   90.00
_cell.angle_gamma   90.00
#
_symmetry.space_group_name_H-M   'P 1'
#
loop_
_entity.id
_entity.type
_entity.pdbx_description
1 polymer ?
#
loop_
_entity_poly.entity_id
_entity_poly.type
_entity_poly.pdbx_seq_one_letter_code
_entity_poly.pdbx_strand_id
1 'polypeptide(L)'
;MKIVENIDSLKKELNISREKNLKVGFVPTMGALHAGHISLIKKAKQTCDVVVVSIFVNPAQFGPKEDLDQYPRNIETDAKFCEDAGVDIVFVPQEQEIYPITDDTLHISYPKYTTRLCGSFRPGHFDGVLLVMTKLLNIVDPDVCF
;
A
#
# COMPACT_ATOMS: atom_id res chain seq x y z
N MET A 1 12.84 -12.50 -2.51
CA MET A 1 12.05 -11.31 -2.11
C MET A 1 12.98 -10.22 -1.61
N LYS A 2 12.70 -8.94 -1.94
CA LYS A 2 13.44 -7.77 -1.43
C LYS A 2 12.51 -6.94 -0.54
N ILE A 3 13.03 -6.44 0.58
CA ILE A 3 12.32 -5.47 1.43
C ILE A 3 12.96 -4.11 1.21
N VAL A 4 12.16 -3.09 0.90
CA VAL A 4 12.61 -1.72 0.66
C VAL A 4 11.79 -0.74 1.50
N GLU A 5 12.45 0.26 2.08
CA GLU A 5 11.83 1.16 3.06
C GLU A 5 11.68 2.61 2.56
N ASN A 6 12.27 2.92 1.41
CA ASN A 6 12.21 4.25 0.82
C ASN A 6 11.89 4.21 -0.67
N ILE A 7 11.35 5.32 -1.16
CA ILE A 7 10.88 5.48 -2.54
C ILE A 7 12.02 5.30 -3.56
N ASP A 8 13.20 5.81 -3.27
CA ASP A 8 14.33 5.73 -4.20
C ASP A 8 14.79 4.28 -4.41
N SER A 9 14.84 3.49 -3.33
CA SER A 9 15.17 2.06 -3.41
C SER A 9 14.12 1.29 -4.16
N LEU A 10 12.83 1.57 -3.92
CA LEU A 10 11.73 0.97 -4.66
C LEU A 10 11.82 1.28 -6.16
N LYS A 11 12.01 2.55 -6.52
CA LYS A 11 12.11 2.99 -7.92
C LYS A 11 13.29 2.34 -8.66
N LYS A 12 14.43 2.15 -7.98
CA LYS A 12 15.58 1.42 -8.56
C LYS A 12 15.20 -0.01 -8.94
N GLU A 13 14.51 -0.74 -8.06
CA GLU A 13 14.07 -2.10 -8.34
C GLU A 13 13.02 -2.16 -9.47
N LEU A 14 12.06 -1.23 -9.44
CA LEU A 14 11.03 -1.15 -10.48
C LEU A 14 11.61 -0.77 -11.84
N ASN A 15 12.60 0.10 -11.91
CA ASN A 15 13.25 0.46 -13.16
C ASN A 15 13.94 -0.76 -13.82
N ILE A 16 14.60 -1.62 -13.03
CA ILE A 16 15.17 -2.88 -13.53
C ILE A 16 14.08 -3.77 -14.16
N SER A 17 12.91 -3.80 -13.56
CA SER A 17 11.77 -4.57 -14.09
C SER A 17 11.22 -3.96 -15.38
N ARG A 18 11.08 -2.63 -15.43
CA ARG A 18 10.59 -1.88 -16.60
C ARG A 18 11.54 -1.97 -17.80
N GLU A 19 12.85 -1.89 -17.57
CA GLU A 19 13.86 -2.07 -18.64
C GLU A 19 13.75 -3.45 -19.31
N LYS A 20 13.25 -4.45 -18.58
CA LYS A 20 12.99 -5.80 -19.10
C LYS A 20 11.56 -5.98 -19.62
N ASN A 21 10.75 -4.93 -19.66
CA ASN A 21 9.34 -4.95 -20.04
C ASN A 21 8.51 -5.95 -19.20
N LEU A 22 8.84 -6.12 -17.91
CA LEU A 22 8.11 -6.98 -17.00
C LEU A 22 6.87 -6.27 -16.48
N LYS A 23 5.75 -7.00 -16.45
CA LYS A 23 4.47 -6.51 -15.95
C LYS A 23 4.46 -6.46 -14.42
N VAL A 24 4.21 -5.28 -13.86
CA VAL A 24 4.22 -5.02 -12.42
C VAL A 24 2.80 -5.07 -11.85
N GLY A 25 2.59 -5.97 -10.89
CA GLY A 25 1.37 -6.03 -10.08
C GLY A 25 1.59 -5.41 -8.70
N PHE A 26 0.57 -4.72 -8.17
CA PHE A 26 0.64 -4.08 -6.87
C PHE A 26 -0.50 -4.51 -5.96
N VAL A 27 -0.17 -4.85 -4.72
CA VAL A 27 -1.13 -5.17 -3.65
C VAL A 27 -0.87 -4.23 -2.47
N PRO A 28 -1.63 -3.12 -2.35
CA PRO A 28 -1.51 -2.21 -1.21
C PRO A 28 -2.15 -2.80 0.04
N THR A 29 -1.42 -2.78 1.16
CA THR A 29 -1.91 -3.23 2.47
C THR A 29 -1.45 -2.33 3.59
N MET A 30 -2.07 -2.48 4.75
CA MET A 30 -1.61 -1.86 6.00
C MET A 30 -0.86 -2.85 6.91
N GLY A 31 -0.51 -4.04 6.42
CA GLY A 31 0.01 -5.13 7.24
C GLY A 31 -1.10 -5.94 7.93
N ALA A 32 -0.74 -6.73 8.95
CA ALA A 32 -1.60 -7.74 9.58
C ALA A 32 -2.22 -8.67 8.52
N LEU A 33 -1.36 -9.23 7.67
CA LEU A 33 -1.77 -10.00 6.50
C LEU A 33 -2.56 -11.24 6.90
N HIS A 34 -3.60 -11.54 6.14
CA HIS A 34 -4.47 -12.69 6.34
C HIS A 34 -4.83 -13.35 5.00
N ALA A 35 -5.60 -14.43 5.04
CA ALA A 35 -5.95 -15.22 3.85
C ALA A 35 -6.52 -14.39 2.69
N GLY A 36 -7.25 -13.31 2.97
CA GLY A 36 -7.76 -12.37 1.95
C GLY A 36 -6.63 -11.68 1.19
N HIS A 37 -5.65 -11.11 1.90
CA HIS A 37 -4.47 -10.50 1.28
C HIS A 37 -3.67 -11.52 0.47
N ILE A 38 -3.48 -12.74 1.02
CA ILE A 38 -2.77 -13.80 0.33
C ILE A 38 -3.46 -14.22 -0.97
N SER A 39 -4.81 -14.19 -1.00
CA SER A 39 -5.55 -14.47 -2.23
C SER A 39 -5.28 -13.43 -3.33
N LEU A 40 -5.19 -12.14 -2.97
CA LEU A 40 -4.83 -11.05 -3.90
C LEU A 40 -3.39 -11.21 -4.42
N ILE A 41 -2.44 -11.51 -3.53
CA ILE A 41 -1.04 -11.76 -3.89
C ILE A 41 -0.94 -12.94 -4.87
N LYS A 42 -1.62 -14.06 -4.59
CA LYS A 42 -1.66 -15.21 -5.50
C LYS A 42 -2.25 -14.84 -6.85
N LYS A 43 -3.30 -14.02 -6.88
CA LYS A 43 -3.88 -13.53 -8.14
C LYS A 43 -2.91 -12.64 -8.89
N ALA A 44 -2.20 -11.75 -8.22
CA ALA A 44 -1.16 -10.91 -8.81
C ALA A 44 -0.03 -11.77 -9.41
N LYS A 45 0.46 -12.79 -8.71
CA LYS A 45 1.49 -13.72 -9.20
C LYS A 45 1.06 -14.53 -10.43
N GLN A 46 -0.24 -14.75 -10.64
CA GLN A 46 -0.77 -15.44 -11.82
C GLN A 46 -0.80 -14.54 -13.07
N THR A 47 -0.79 -13.21 -12.90
CA THR A 47 -1.10 -12.26 -13.98
C THR A 47 0.00 -11.23 -14.23
N CYS A 48 0.98 -11.16 -13.33
CA CYS A 48 2.09 -10.21 -13.40
C CYS A 48 3.43 -10.93 -13.20
N ASP A 49 4.49 -10.37 -13.78
CA ASP A 49 5.85 -10.92 -13.71
C ASP A 49 6.53 -10.55 -12.40
N VAL A 50 6.27 -9.33 -11.92
CA VAL A 50 6.79 -8.79 -10.65
C VAL A 50 5.63 -8.35 -9.78
N VAL A 51 5.60 -8.80 -8.53
CA VAL A 51 4.57 -8.41 -7.56
C VAL A 51 5.19 -7.59 -6.43
N VAL A 52 4.64 -6.39 -6.25
CA VAL A 52 4.94 -5.48 -5.14
C VAL A 52 3.80 -5.53 -4.13
N VAL A 53 4.14 -5.70 -2.86
CA VAL A 53 3.20 -5.55 -1.73
C VAL A 53 3.65 -4.36 -0.90
N SER A 54 2.79 -3.38 -0.63
CA SER A 54 3.11 -2.37 0.38
C SER A 54 2.54 -2.76 1.74
N ILE A 55 3.30 -2.46 2.80
CA ILE A 55 2.87 -2.57 4.19
C ILE A 55 3.03 -1.17 4.80
N PHE A 56 1.94 -0.41 4.84
CA PHE A 56 1.94 0.95 5.34
C PHE A 56 0.67 1.27 6.13
N VAL A 57 0.82 1.45 7.44
CA VAL A 57 -0.29 1.88 8.32
C VAL A 57 -0.52 3.36 8.10
N ASN A 58 -1.56 3.69 7.33
CA ASN A 58 -1.83 5.03 6.86
C ASN A 58 -2.51 5.90 7.93
N PRO A 59 -1.86 6.92 8.50
CA PRO A 59 -2.46 7.76 9.54
C PRO A 59 -3.65 8.59 9.02
N ALA A 60 -3.64 8.98 7.73
CA ALA A 60 -4.68 9.85 7.16
C ALA A 60 -6.08 9.23 7.11
N GLN A 61 -6.21 7.91 7.27
CA GLN A 61 -7.51 7.22 7.29
C GLN A 61 -8.04 6.92 8.70
N PHE A 62 -7.31 7.36 9.75
CA PHE A 62 -7.72 7.18 11.14
C PHE A 62 -8.24 8.50 11.71
N GLY A 63 -9.44 8.46 12.29
CA GLY A 63 -10.01 9.59 12.99
C GLY A 63 -9.39 9.80 14.37
N PRO A 64 -9.62 10.96 15.02
CA PRO A 64 -9.02 11.31 16.32
C PRO A 64 -9.38 10.36 17.48
N LYS A 65 -10.40 9.53 17.29
CA LYS A 65 -10.88 8.56 18.28
C LYS A 65 -10.57 7.11 17.90
N GLU A 66 -9.82 6.89 16.83
CA GLU A 66 -9.45 5.57 16.34
C GLU A 66 -8.01 5.24 16.78
N ASP A 67 -7.82 3.99 17.19
CA ASP A 67 -6.54 3.52 17.76
C ASP A 67 -5.49 3.21 16.69
N LEU A 68 -4.93 4.23 16.07
CA LEU A 68 -3.80 4.10 15.13
C LEU A 68 -2.60 3.41 15.79
N ASP A 69 -2.34 3.73 17.07
CA ASP A 69 -1.20 3.20 17.82
C ASP A 69 -1.36 1.71 18.15
N GLN A 70 -2.59 1.22 18.23
CA GLN A 70 -2.88 -0.20 18.49
C GLN A 70 -2.97 -1.04 17.22
N TYR A 71 -2.86 -0.41 16.03
CA TYR A 71 -2.91 -1.18 14.79
C TYR A 71 -1.73 -2.18 14.75
N PRO A 72 -1.99 -3.48 14.48
CA PRO A 72 -0.96 -4.51 14.53
C PRO A 72 0.18 -4.21 13.55
N ARG A 73 1.43 -4.22 14.04
CA ARG A 73 2.64 -3.95 13.26
C ARG A 73 3.63 -5.08 13.50
N ASN A 74 3.49 -6.18 12.77
CA ASN A 74 4.44 -7.29 12.82
C ASN A 74 5.00 -7.54 11.42
N ILE A 75 5.98 -6.70 11.06
CA ILE A 75 6.61 -6.74 9.73
C ILE A 75 7.28 -8.09 9.46
N GLU A 76 7.86 -8.73 10.47
CA GLU A 76 8.52 -10.04 10.30
C GLU A 76 7.51 -11.11 9.88
N THR A 77 6.36 -11.16 10.55
CA THR A 77 5.29 -12.11 10.20
C THR A 77 4.71 -11.80 8.82
N ASP A 78 4.43 -10.54 8.53
CA ASP A 78 3.89 -10.12 7.24
C ASP A 78 4.90 -10.38 6.09
N ALA A 79 6.19 -10.11 6.31
CA ALA A 79 7.25 -10.44 5.36
C ALA A 79 7.33 -11.95 5.09
N LYS A 80 7.19 -12.77 6.11
CA LYS A 80 7.14 -14.23 5.95
C LYS A 80 5.96 -14.67 5.09
N PHE A 81 4.76 -14.12 5.32
CA PHE A 81 3.61 -14.41 4.47
C PHE A 81 3.82 -13.97 3.01
N CYS A 82 4.44 -12.82 2.80
CA CYS A 82 4.81 -12.35 1.46
C CYS A 82 5.81 -13.28 0.78
N GLU A 83 6.85 -13.72 1.49
CA GLU A 83 7.87 -14.65 0.99
C GLU A 83 7.26 -15.98 0.59
N ASP A 84 6.45 -16.58 1.47
CA ASP A 84 5.76 -17.85 1.23
C ASP A 84 4.76 -17.76 0.05
N ALA A 85 4.21 -16.55 -0.20
CA ALA A 85 3.32 -16.28 -1.33
C ALA A 85 4.06 -15.92 -2.63
N GLY A 86 5.40 -15.82 -2.62
CA GLY A 86 6.24 -15.55 -3.79
C GLY A 86 6.27 -14.08 -4.21
N VAL A 87 6.08 -13.14 -3.29
CA VAL A 87 6.22 -11.70 -3.55
C VAL A 87 7.66 -11.36 -3.94
N ASP A 88 7.84 -10.45 -4.87
CA ASP A 88 9.16 -10.05 -5.35
C ASP A 88 9.72 -8.88 -4.53
N ILE A 89 8.87 -7.88 -4.23
CA ILE A 89 9.25 -6.67 -3.50
C ILE A 89 8.20 -6.39 -2.41
N VAL A 90 8.65 -6.20 -1.18
CA VAL A 90 7.84 -5.67 -0.08
C VAL A 90 8.28 -4.23 0.20
N PHE A 91 7.37 -3.28 0.06
CA PHE A 91 7.60 -1.86 0.31
C PHE A 91 7.04 -1.47 1.68
N VAL A 92 7.93 -1.08 2.60
CA VAL A 92 7.60 -0.73 3.99
C VAL A 92 8.06 0.70 4.26
N PRO A 93 7.38 1.72 3.66
CA PRO A 93 7.81 3.10 3.81
C PRO A 93 7.59 3.63 5.22
N GLN A 94 8.46 4.56 5.63
CA GLN A 94 8.20 5.41 6.78
C GLN A 94 7.13 6.45 6.43
N GLU A 95 6.45 6.99 7.46
CA GLU A 95 5.40 7.99 7.26
C GLU A 95 5.89 9.21 6.46
N GLN A 96 7.11 9.69 6.74
CA GLN A 96 7.71 10.83 6.08
C GLN A 96 8.00 10.61 4.58
N GLU A 97 8.12 9.36 4.14
CA GLU A 97 8.25 9.02 2.72
C GLU A 97 6.94 9.26 1.97
N ILE A 98 5.82 8.94 2.60
CA ILE A 98 4.48 9.09 2.00
C ILE A 98 3.92 10.49 2.25
N TYR A 99 4.16 11.04 3.45
CA TYR A 99 3.71 12.35 3.92
C TYR A 99 4.91 13.17 4.38
N PRO A 100 5.68 13.78 3.46
CA PRO A 100 6.76 14.69 3.85
C PRO A 100 6.19 15.87 4.65
N ILE A 101 6.96 16.35 5.63
CA ILE A 101 6.55 17.37 6.64
C ILE A 101 6.18 18.75 6.04
N THR A 102 6.24 18.89 4.76
CA THR A 102 5.76 20.09 4.09
C THR A 102 4.25 20.02 3.98
N ASP A 103 3.60 20.99 4.57
CA ASP A 103 2.19 21.38 4.48
C ASP A 103 1.42 20.70 3.34
N ASP A 104 1.06 19.43 3.55
CA ASP A 104 0.40 18.63 2.52
C ASP A 104 -1.09 18.98 2.54
N THR A 105 -1.44 19.98 1.77
CA THR A 105 -2.81 20.47 1.61
C THR A 105 -3.61 19.69 0.58
N LEU A 106 -3.06 18.58 0.04
CA LEU A 106 -3.79 17.77 -0.91
C LEU A 106 -4.97 17.05 -0.25
N HIS A 107 -6.18 17.49 -0.60
CA HIS A 107 -7.40 16.81 -0.23
C HIS A 107 -8.02 16.11 -1.44
N ILE A 108 -8.30 14.81 -1.29
CA ILE A 108 -9.02 14.01 -2.30
C ILE A 108 -10.30 13.52 -1.64
N SER A 109 -11.44 13.93 -2.17
CA SER A 109 -12.75 13.51 -1.69
C SER A 109 -13.70 13.20 -2.84
N TYR A 110 -14.51 12.16 -2.66
CA TYR A 110 -15.59 11.84 -3.59
C TYR A 110 -16.86 11.53 -2.81
N PRO A 111 -17.59 12.55 -2.33
CA PRO A 111 -18.67 12.42 -1.34
C PRO A 111 -19.74 11.40 -1.71
N LYS A 112 -20.01 11.21 -3.01
CA LYS A 112 -20.98 10.21 -3.48
C LYS A 112 -20.68 8.78 -2.98
N TYR A 113 -19.39 8.47 -2.73
CA TYR A 113 -18.96 7.15 -2.24
C TYR A 113 -18.30 7.23 -0.84
N THR A 114 -17.53 8.26 -0.55
CA THR A 114 -16.76 8.36 0.69
C THR A 114 -17.61 8.57 1.94
N THR A 115 -18.88 9.00 1.78
CA THR A 115 -19.84 9.18 2.89
C THR A 115 -20.80 8.00 3.10
N ARG A 116 -20.62 6.89 2.37
CA ARG A 116 -21.49 5.72 2.47
C ARG A 116 -20.83 4.58 3.23
N LEU A 117 -21.65 3.61 3.67
CA LEU A 117 -21.19 2.44 4.44
C LEU A 117 -20.33 2.87 5.64
N CYS A 118 -19.09 2.39 5.73
CA CYS A 118 -18.17 2.79 6.81
C CYS A 118 -17.94 4.30 6.86
N GLY A 119 -17.99 5.01 5.72
CA GLY A 119 -17.78 6.45 5.68
C GLY A 119 -18.87 7.27 6.40
N SER A 120 -20.08 6.71 6.59
CA SER A 120 -21.13 7.36 7.39
C SER A 120 -20.84 7.33 8.89
N PHE A 121 -20.02 6.40 9.36
CA PHE A 121 -19.64 6.23 10.77
C PHE A 121 -18.21 6.68 11.06
N ARG A 122 -17.39 6.81 10.01
CA ARG A 122 -15.97 7.18 10.06
C ARG A 122 -15.71 8.38 9.11
N PRO A 123 -16.14 9.60 9.49
CA PRO A 123 -15.91 10.78 8.64
C PRO A 123 -14.43 10.96 8.29
N GLY A 124 -14.12 11.19 7.01
CA GLY A 124 -12.76 11.36 6.52
C GLY A 124 -11.98 10.06 6.25
N HIS A 125 -12.44 8.90 6.73
CA HIS A 125 -11.75 7.62 6.52
C HIS A 125 -11.46 7.35 5.03
N PHE A 126 -12.47 7.38 4.19
CA PHE A 126 -12.29 7.08 2.77
C PHE A 126 -11.57 8.20 2.00
N ASP A 127 -11.61 9.44 2.47
CA ASP A 127 -10.80 10.51 1.89
C ASP A 127 -9.31 10.25 2.18
N GLY A 128 -8.97 9.78 3.39
CA GLY A 128 -7.63 9.30 3.72
C GLY A 128 -7.20 8.07 2.90
N VAL A 129 -8.13 7.14 2.63
CA VAL A 129 -7.85 5.98 1.75
C VAL A 129 -7.59 6.44 0.31
N LEU A 130 -8.40 7.35 -0.23
CA LEU A 130 -8.18 7.90 -1.57
C LEU A 130 -6.84 8.61 -1.69
N LEU A 131 -6.46 9.38 -0.66
CA LEU A 131 -5.20 10.09 -0.62
C LEU A 131 -4.00 9.13 -0.66
N VAL A 132 -3.95 8.14 0.25
CA VAL A 132 -2.83 7.19 0.29
C VAL A 132 -2.76 6.33 -0.96
N MET A 133 -3.91 5.89 -1.48
CA MET A 133 -3.94 5.11 -2.72
C MET A 133 -3.43 5.91 -3.91
N THR A 134 -3.80 7.20 -4.01
CA THR A 134 -3.27 8.07 -5.05
C THR A 134 -1.75 8.19 -4.95
N LYS A 135 -1.21 8.40 -3.75
CA LYS A 135 0.25 8.48 -3.52
C LYS A 135 0.94 7.16 -3.87
N LEU A 136 0.47 6.04 -3.33
CA LEU A 136 1.08 4.73 -3.55
C LEU A 136 1.03 4.29 -5.02
N LEU A 137 -0.08 4.52 -5.72
CA LEU A 137 -0.20 4.24 -7.16
C LEU A 137 0.79 5.07 -7.99
N ASN A 138 1.00 6.34 -7.66
CA ASN A 138 1.99 7.19 -8.34
C ASN A 138 3.44 6.82 -7.97
N ILE A 139 3.70 6.29 -6.77
CA ILE A 139 5.03 5.84 -6.34
C ILE A 139 5.42 4.54 -7.04
N VAL A 140 4.52 3.55 -7.01
CA VAL A 140 4.74 2.21 -7.57
C VAL A 140 4.55 2.21 -9.09
N ASP A 141 3.59 2.98 -9.61
CA ASP A 141 3.21 3.05 -11.03
C ASP A 141 3.02 1.64 -11.62
N PRO A 142 2.07 0.86 -11.12
CA PRO A 142 1.88 -0.53 -11.51
C PRO A 142 1.04 -0.65 -12.78
N ASP A 143 1.23 -1.77 -13.51
CA ASP A 143 0.35 -2.13 -14.64
C ASP A 143 -1.01 -2.62 -14.15
N VAL A 144 -1.06 -3.27 -12.98
CA VAL A 144 -2.31 -3.79 -12.37
C VAL A 144 -2.25 -3.64 -10.85
N CYS A 145 -3.35 -3.14 -10.26
CA CYS A 145 -3.55 -3.11 -8.80
C CYS A 145 -4.65 -4.11 -8.41
N PHE A 146 -4.45 -4.78 -7.26
CA PHE A 146 -5.33 -5.84 -6.75
C PHE A 146 -5.92 -5.46 -5.40
#